data_4552be4ab958cf2b57a66f0367496de6
#
_entry.id   4552be4ab958cf2b57a66f0367496de6
#
_cell.length_a   1.000
_cell.length_b   1.000
_cell.length_c   1.000
_cell.angle_alpha   90.00
_cell.angle_beta   90.00
_cell.angle_gamma   90.00
#
_symmetry.space_group_name_H-M   'P 1'
#
loop_
_entity.id
_entity.type
_entity.pdbx_description
1 polymer ?
#
loop_
_entity_poly.entity_id
_entity_poly.type
_entity_poly.pdbx_seq_one_letter_code
_entity_poly.pdbx_strand_id
1 'polypeptide(L)'
;MVSHTYSKLALQTSPAVTAQAQSILYERLLPTLKASASPSQKPKGIDVLQLWYALSMDTITAYQFGLPNSTDFVRDTAYRSHWLELYLSRKPYVYYPQEVPRLTSFLSKIGFRLIPRWVDDANDEIEAWGLKMCTAATASSNKHSSYSDNPAEEPVVVRAMLKGIQKESNKEQSILSCRISNSTELMVATEMLDNLAAGHETSGITLTYVTWHLSQDLELQKALRAELLTLDPPLKYSPEQIKEGSPLPDLPNLKTLDSLPLLHAVLSETLRLNAAIPGSSPRVTPYPSCNLVGYEVPGGVRVCSSAWTLHRNGDVYNEPEVWDHTRWLDGDGRSGEAAKERDKWFWPFSSGGRMCIGNNFAMLQMKLAIASTYTNFTSHIVCDDGIEQEDGYTASPKGNKLILRFEDVEE
;
A
#
# COMPACT_ATOMS: atom_id res chain seq x y z
N MET A 1 7.42 7.76 -16.30
CA MET A 1 6.64 7.01 -17.30
C MET A 1 5.27 6.58 -16.77
N VAL A 2 5.18 6.08 -15.55
CA VAL A 2 3.94 5.51 -14.98
C VAL A 2 3.15 6.45 -14.05
N SER A 3 3.67 7.61 -13.68
CA SER A 3 3.05 8.49 -12.66
C SER A 3 1.59 8.90 -12.96
N HIS A 4 1.24 9.02 -14.23
CA HIS A 4 -0.12 9.40 -14.62
C HIS A 4 -1.16 8.31 -14.27
N THR A 5 -0.77 7.02 -14.25
CA THR A 5 -1.68 5.94 -13.86
C THR A 5 -2.04 5.98 -12.37
N TYR A 6 -1.15 6.53 -11.55
CA TYR A 6 -1.38 6.71 -10.11
C TYR A 6 -2.05 8.05 -9.75
N SER A 7 -2.44 8.84 -10.76
CA SER A 7 -3.18 10.08 -10.49
C SER A 7 -4.60 9.78 -9.99
N LYS A 8 -5.12 10.63 -9.12
CA LYS A 8 -6.45 10.48 -8.52
C LYS A 8 -7.54 10.28 -9.57
N LEU A 9 -7.52 11.11 -10.62
CA LEU A 9 -8.51 11.04 -11.71
C LEU A 9 -8.41 9.71 -12.47
N ALA A 10 -7.20 9.28 -12.83
CA ALA A 10 -7.01 8.02 -13.55
C ALA A 10 -7.54 6.82 -12.76
N LEU A 11 -7.28 6.77 -11.45
CA LEU A 11 -7.75 5.70 -10.58
C LEU A 11 -9.29 5.71 -10.44
N GLN A 12 -9.87 6.87 -10.20
CA GLN A 12 -11.31 7.01 -9.98
C GLN A 12 -12.16 6.76 -11.23
N THR A 13 -11.58 6.88 -12.43
CA THR A 13 -12.27 6.68 -13.71
C THR A 13 -11.88 5.41 -14.45
N SER A 14 -10.98 4.60 -13.88
CA SER A 14 -10.46 3.39 -14.53
C SER A 14 -11.44 2.21 -14.40
N PRO A 15 -11.99 1.68 -15.51
CA PRO A 15 -12.77 0.45 -15.47
C PRO A 15 -11.97 -0.74 -14.96
N ALA A 16 -10.66 -0.78 -15.23
CA ALA A 16 -9.78 -1.85 -14.76
C ALA A 16 -9.68 -1.84 -13.23
N VAL A 17 -9.44 -0.68 -12.61
CA VAL A 17 -9.39 -0.55 -11.15
C VAL A 17 -10.69 -0.99 -10.50
N THR A 18 -11.83 -0.58 -11.07
CA THR A 18 -13.16 -0.97 -10.56
C THR A 18 -13.37 -2.48 -10.65
N ALA A 19 -13.13 -3.09 -11.82
CA ALA A 19 -13.35 -4.52 -12.03
C ALA A 19 -12.38 -5.39 -11.20
N GLN A 20 -11.11 -4.99 -11.08
CA GLN A 20 -10.13 -5.68 -10.25
C GLN A 20 -10.51 -5.60 -8.77
N ALA A 21 -10.91 -4.42 -8.29
CA ALA A 21 -11.37 -4.25 -6.92
C ALA A 21 -12.63 -5.05 -6.62
N GLN A 22 -13.63 -5.08 -7.53
CA GLN A 22 -14.82 -5.94 -7.40
C GLN A 22 -14.44 -7.39 -7.15
N SER A 23 -13.60 -7.97 -8.03
CA SER A 23 -13.21 -9.37 -7.88
C SER A 23 -12.45 -9.63 -6.58
N ILE A 24 -11.47 -8.78 -6.23
CA ILE A 24 -10.69 -8.96 -5.00
C ILE A 24 -11.56 -8.83 -3.75
N LEU A 25 -12.48 -7.88 -3.71
CA LEU A 25 -13.35 -7.67 -2.55
C LEU A 25 -14.40 -8.78 -2.42
N TYR A 26 -15.15 -9.05 -3.48
CA TYR A 26 -16.31 -9.95 -3.41
C TYR A 26 -15.96 -11.43 -3.53
N GLU A 27 -14.87 -11.79 -4.21
CA GLU A 27 -14.48 -13.19 -4.41
C GLU A 27 -13.38 -13.66 -3.46
N ARG A 28 -12.63 -12.71 -2.80
CA ARG A 28 -11.50 -13.07 -1.94
C ARG A 28 -11.66 -12.55 -0.51
N LEU A 29 -11.69 -11.22 -0.30
CA LEU A 29 -11.69 -10.62 1.05
C LEU A 29 -12.95 -10.94 1.84
N LEU A 30 -14.13 -10.57 1.30
CA LEU A 30 -15.41 -10.70 2.02
C LEU A 30 -15.77 -12.16 2.32
N PRO A 31 -15.58 -13.14 1.40
CA PRO A 31 -15.74 -14.56 1.74
C PRO A 31 -14.79 -15.02 2.84
N THR A 32 -13.53 -14.56 2.86
CA THR A 32 -12.54 -14.91 3.89
C THR A 32 -12.96 -14.36 5.25
N LEU A 33 -13.40 -13.10 5.32
CA LEU A 33 -13.91 -12.50 6.55
C LEU A 33 -15.19 -13.20 7.03
N LYS A 34 -16.11 -13.49 6.13
CA LYS A 34 -17.35 -14.24 6.45
C LYS A 34 -17.07 -15.63 7.02
N ALA A 35 -16.11 -16.35 6.42
CA ALA A 35 -15.68 -17.64 6.93
C ALA A 35 -15.08 -17.53 8.35
N SER A 36 -14.29 -16.47 8.60
CA SER A 36 -13.71 -16.22 9.93
C SER A 36 -14.74 -15.84 10.99
N ALA A 37 -15.87 -15.24 10.58
CA ALA A 37 -16.99 -14.89 11.46
C ALA A 37 -17.86 -16.10 11.86
N SER A 38 -17.61 -17.29 11.29
CA SER A 38 -18.38 -18.50 11.60
C SER A 38 -18.21 -18.93 13.05
N PRO A 39 -19.22 -19.58 13.69
CA PRO A 39 -19.17 -19.97 15.10
C PRO A 39 -17.98 -20.86 15.46
N SER A 40 -17.49 -21.68 14.53
CA SER A 40 -16.34 -22.57 14.72
C SER A 40 -14.99 -21.83 14.76
N GLN A 41 -14.89 -20.67 14.11
CA GLN A 41 -13.66 -19.87 14.04
C GLN A 41 -13.67 -18.67 14.99
N LYS A 42 -14.86 -18.20 15.41
CA LYS A 42 -15.01 -17.04 16.32
C LYS A 42 -14.06 -17.03 17.52
N PRO A 43 -13.83 -18.14 18.25
CA PRO A 43 -12.95 -18.11 19.42
C PRO A 43 -11.48 -17.83 19.10
N LYS A 44 -11.03 -18.15 17.88
CA LYS A 44 -9.61 -18.05 17.48
C LYS A 44 -9.26 -16.71 16.86
N GLY A 45 -10.22 -16.06 16.19
CA GLY A 45 -9.96 -14.88 15.38
C GLY A 45 -9.08 -15.18 14.15
N ILE A 46 -8.68 -14.13 13.45
CA ILE A 46 -7.80 -14.16 12.27
C ILE A 46 -6.67 -13.16 12.45
N ASP A 47 -5.46 -13.51 11.99
CA ASP A 47 -4.34 -12.57 11.93
C ASP A 47 -4.56 -11.58 10.80
N VAL A 48 -4.94 -10.35 11.16
CA VAL A 48 -5.25 -9.31 10.18
C VAL A 48 -4.01 -8.69 9.57
N LEU A 49 -2.85 -8.71 10.22
CA LEU A 49 -1.60 -8.24 9.59
C LEU A 49 -1.29 -9.08 8.34
N GLN A 50 -1.40 -10.40 8.46
CA GLN A 50 -1.21 -11.32 7.34
C GLN A 50 -2.28 -11.16 6.27
N LEU A 51 -3.54 -10.91 6.66
CA LEU A 51 -4.64 -10.68 5.74
C LEU A 51 -4.46 -9.39 4.95
N TRP A 52 -4.07 -8.29 5.61
CA TRP A 52 -3.88 -7.00 4.96
C TRP A 52 -2.64 -6.96 4.06
N TYR A 53 -1.58 -7.67 4.42
CA TYR A 53 -0.46 -7.89 3.51
C TYR A 53 -0.91 -8.62 2.25
N ALA A 54 -1.70 -9.69 2.41
CA ALA A 54 -2.23 -10.46 1.30
C ALA A 54 -3.13 -9.63 0.38
N LEU A 55 -4.08 -8.89 0.96
CA LEU A 55 -4.98 -8.02 0.21
C LEU A 55 -4.22 -6.95 -0.57
N SER A 56 -3.26 -6.29 0.08
CA SER A 56 -2.45 -5.25 -0.56
C SER A 56 -1.60 -5.81 -1.69
N MET A 57 -1.06 -7.03 -1.54
CA MET A 57 -0.32 -7.72 -2.59
C MET A 57 -1.24 -8.08 -3.77
N ASP A 58 -2.39 -8.67 -3.52
CA ASP A 58 -3.36 -9.03 -4.56
C ASP A 58 -3.81 -7.79 -5.34
N THR A 59 -4.05 -6.68 -4.63
CA THR A 59 -4.50 -5.43 -5.25
C THR A 59 -3.41 -4.78 -6.11
N ILE A 60 -2.17 -4.68 -5.61
CA ILE A 60 -1.08 -4.06 -6.39
C ILE A 60 -0.68 -4.93 -7.58
N THR A 61 -0.66 -6.25 -7.43
CA THR A 61 -0.32 -7.16 -8.53
C THR A 61 -1.42 -7.20 -9.60
N ALA A 62 -2.69 -7.13 -9.22
CA ALA A 62 -3.78 -7.00 -10.18
C ALA A 62 -3.67 -5.71 -10.99
N TYR A 63 -3.37 -4.60 -10.33
CA TYR A 63 -3.19 -3.30 -10.99
C TYR A 63 -1.98 -3.28 -11.93
N GLN A 64 -0.88 -3.90 -11.54
CA GLN A 64 0.33 -3.98 -12.35
C GLN A 64 0.19 -4.93 -13.53
N PHE A 65 -0.29 -6.15 -13.28
CA PHE A 65 -0.18 -7.29 -14.19
C PHE A 65 -1.51 -7.76 -14.79
N GLY A 66 -2.65 -7.17 -14.37
CA GLY A 66 -3.99 -7.68 -14.65
C GLY A 66 -4.38 -8.85 -13.73
N LEU A 67 -5.66 -9.00 -13.46
CA LEU A 67 -6.17 -9.99 -12.50
C LEU A 67 -5.73 -11.44 -12.78
N PRO A 68 -5.70 -11.94 -14.04
CA PRO A 68 -5.24 -13.30 -14.34
C PRO A 68 -3.78 -13.58 -14.01
N ASN A 69 -2.94 -12.55 -13.98
CA ASN A 69 -1.52 -12.63 -13.66
C ASN A 69 -1.21 -12.10 -12.26
N SER A 70 -2.23 -11.79 -11.44
CA SER A 70 -2.06 -11.32 -10.07
C SER A 70 -1.83 -12.46 -9.09
N THR A 71 -1.40 -12.12 -7.88
CA THR A 71 -1.43 -13.05 -6.76
C THR A 71 -2.85 -13.32 -6.29
N ASP A 72 -3.02 -14.39 -5.52
CA ASP A 72 -4.23 -14.73 -4.78
C ASP A 72 -3.87 -15.07 -3.33
N PHE A 73 -3.12 -14.18 -2.69
CA PHE A 73 -2.58 -14.38 -1.36
C PHE A 73 -3.65 -14.35 -0.27
N VAL A 74 -4.78 -13.70 -0.54
CA VAL A 74 -5.91 -13.74 0.41
C VAL A 74 -6.39 -15.18 0.59
N ARG A 75 -6.47 -16.00 -0.46
CA ARG A 75 -6.95 -17.40 -0.42
C ARG A 75 -5.80 -18.41 -0.34
N ASP A 76 -4.73 -18.22 -1.10
CA ASP A 76 -3.56 -19.11 -1.08
C ASP A 76 -2.63 -18.78 0.09
N THR A 77 -3.03 -19.23 1.28
CA THR A 77 -2.31 -18.96 2.53
C THR A 77 -0.94 -19.65 2.59
N ALA A 78 -0.77 -20.78 1.92
CA ALA A 78 0.49 -21.51 1.92
C ALA A 78 1.56 -20.78 1.10
N TYR A 79 1.22 -20.38 -0.12
CA TYR A 79 2.13 -19.64 -0.97
C TYR A 79 2.42 -18.24 -0.42
N ARG A 80 1.40 -17.56 0.13
CA ARG A 80 1.58 -16.31 0.88
C ARG A 80 2.61 -16.44 1.98
N SER A 81 2.49 -17.46 2.83
CA SER A 81 3.41 -17.66 3.96
C SER A 81 4.85 -17.85 3.49
N HIS A 82 5.07 -18.66 2.45
CA HIS A 82 6.38 -18.86 1.86
C HIS A 82 6.96 -17.54 1.32
N TRP A 83 6.18 -16.80 0.53
CA TRP A 83 6.63 -15.52 -0.06
C TRP A 83 6.94 -14.46 1.00
N LEU A 84 6.10 -14.33 2.02
CA LEU A 84 6.31 -13.38 3.11
C LEU A 84 7.53 -13.76 3.96
N GLU A 85 7.77 -15.04 4.20
CA GLU A 85 8.99 -15.51 4.88
C GLU A 85 10.24 -15.12 4.11
N LEU A 86 10.28 -15.38 2.80
CA LEU A 86 11.39 -14.94 1.93
C LEU A 86 11.57 -13.41 2.00
N TYR A 87 10.49 -12.66 1.89
CA TYR A 87 10.56 -11.20 1.83
C TYR A 87 10.99 -10.59 3.17
N LEU A 88 10.40 -11.00 4.28
CA LEU A 88 10.62 -10.40 5.60
C LEU A 88 11.96 -10.81 6.21
N SER A 89 12.38 -12.06 6.04
CA SER A 89 13.62 -12.59 6.63
C SER A 89 14.89 -11.86 6.14
N ARG A 90 14.88 -11.33 4.92
CA ARG A 90 16.00 -10.57 4.35
C ARG A 90 16.10 -9.11 4.80
N LYS A 91 15.04 -8.53 5.40
CA LYS A 91 14.99 -7.12 5.81
C LYS A 91 16.19 -6.64 6.63
N PRO A 92 16.67 -7.36 7.65
CA PRO A 92 17.82 -6.93 8.45
C PRO A 92 19.11 -6.76 7.63
N TYR A 93 19.21 -7.43 6.49
CA TYR A 93 20.40 -7.41 5.64
C TYR A 93 20.40 -6.31 4.58
N VAL A 94 19.27 -5.65 4.34
CA VAL A 94 19.14 -4.55 3.38
C VAL A 94 20.00 -3.34 3.76
N TYR A 95 20.24 -3.14 5.04
CA TYR A 95 21.11 -2.08 5.57
C TYR A 95 22.51 -2.09 4.94
N TYR A 96 23.12 -3.25 4.81
CA TYR A 96 24.54 -3.37 4.39
C TYR A 96 24.79 -2.83 2.97
N PRO A 97 24.04 -3.22 1.93
CA PRO A 97 24.24 -2.68 0.59
C PRO A 97 23.78 -1.24 0.43
N GLN A 98 22.85 -0.76 1.25
CA GLN A 98 22.31 0.59 1.15
C GLN A 98 23.15 1.63 1.88
N GLU A 99 23.53 1.38 3.12
CA GLU A 99 24.19 2.38 3.97
C GLU A 99 25.72 2.25 3.96
N VAL A 100 26.24 1.03 3.80
CA VAL A 100 27.70 0.77 3.80
C VAL A 100 28.17 -0.06 2.58
N PRO A 101 27.79 0.32 1.34
CA PRO A 101 28.05 -0.51 0.15
C PRO A 101 29.52 -0.78 -0.12
N ARG A 102 30.39 0.21 0.12
CA ARG A 102 31.85 0.08 -0.10
C ARG A 102 32.48 -0.93 0.87
N LEU A 103 32.09 -0.87 2.15
CA LEU A 103 32.55 -1.81 3.18
C LEU A 103 32.06 -3.22 2.87
N THR A 104 30.78 -3.38 2.56
CA THR A 104 30.14 -4.65 2.20
C THR A 104 30.88 -5.31 1.02
N SER A 105 31.14 -4.54 -0.05
CA SER A 105 31.86 -5.02 -1.22
C SER A 105 33.31 -5.38 -0.90
N PHE A 106 34.01 -4.57 -0.10
CA PHE A 106 35.39 -4.85 0.30
C PHE A 106 35.50 -6.13 1.10
N LEU A 107 34.67 -6.30 2.14
CA LEU A 107 34.68 -7.50 2.98
C LEU A 107 34.33 -8.76 2.18
N SER A 108 33.38 -8.69 1.28
CA SER A 108 33.02 -9.80 0.39
C SER A 108 34.22 -10.25 -0.49
N LYS A 109 35.01 -9.31 -1.01
CA LYS A 109 36.21 -9.60 -1.82
C LYS A 109 37.30 -10.34 -1.06
N ILE A 110 37.42 -10.11 0.24
CA ILE A 110 38.40 -10.81 1.11
C ILE A 110 37.79 -12.06 1.78
N GLY A 111 36.59 -12.51 1.33
CA GLY A 111 35.97 -13.74 1.78
C GLY A 111 35.09 -13.61 3.03
N PHE A 112 34.94 -12.40 3.58
CA PHE A 112 34.07 -12.13 4.73
C PHE A 112 32.73 -11.59 4.28
N ARG A 113 31.65 -12.38 4.39
CA ARG A 113 30.30 -12.01 3.97
C ARG A 113 29.48 -11.46 5.14
N LEU A 114 29.05 -10.19 5.03
CA LEU A 114 28.08 -9.59 5.96
C LEU A 114 26.64 -10.07 5.68
N ILE A 115 26.38 -10.47 4.44
CA ILE A 115 25.08 -10.97 3.98
C ILE A 115 25.18 -12.47 3.78
N PRO A 116 24.37 -13.29 4.47
CA PRO A 116 24.36 -14.75 4.27
C PRO A 116 23.94 -15.13 2.83
N ARG A 117 24.39 -16.28 2.34
CA ARG A 117 24.03 -16.75 0.98
C ARG A 117 22.55 -16.95 0.77
N TRP A 118 21.84 -17.45 1.78
CA TRP A 118 20.39 -17.66 1.67
C TRP A 118 19.62 -16.36 1.41
N VAL A 119 20.17 -15.19 1.76
CA VAL A 119 19.56 -13.88 1.41
C VAL A 119 19.68 -13.62 -0.08
N ASP A 120 20.80 -14.00 -0.70
CA ASP A 120 20.94 -13.91 -2.17
C ASP A 120 19.97 -14.88 -2.84
N ASP A 121 19.88 -16.13 -2.35
CA ASP A 121 18.94 -17.15 -2.88
C ASP A 121 17.48 -16.67 -2.77
N ALA A 122 17.10 -16.04 -1.65
CA ALA A 122 15.76 -15.45 -1.47
C ALA A 122 15.51 -14.26 -2.42
N ASN A 123 16.51 -13.42 -2.67
CA ASN A 123 16.40 -12.35 -3.65
C ASN A 123 16.21 -12.90 -5.06
N ASP A 124 17.02 -13.90 -5.46
CA ASP A 124 16.94 -14.54 -6.78
C ASP A 124 15.57 -15.18 -7.00
N GLU A 125 14.98 -15.82 -5.98
CA GLU A 125 13.63 -16.39 -6.07
C GLU A 125 12.56 -15.31 -6.26
N ILE A 126 12.63 -14.22 -5.50
CA ILE A 126 11.68 -13.09 -5.62
C ILE A 126 11.81 -12.40 -6.97
N GLU A 127 13.05 -12.21 -7.45
CA GLU A 127 13.31 -11.61 -8.78
C GLU A 127 12.78 -12.49 -9.90
N ALA A 128 13.04 -13.80 -9.84
CA ALA A 128 12.54 -14.76 -10.83
C ALA A 128 11.00 -14.81 -10.86
N TRP A 129 10.37 -14.77 -9.67
CA TRP A 129 8.92 -14.69 -9.54
C TRP A 129 8.36 -13.40 -10.17
N GLY A 130 8.94 -12.23 -9.84
CA GLY A 130 8.51 -10.95 -10.40
C GLY A 130 8.70 -10.88 -11.92
N LEU A 131 9.83 -11.40 -12.45
CA LEU A 131 10.09 -11.47 -13.89
C LEU A 131 9.06 -12.35 -14.61
N LYS A 132 8.67 -13.49 -14.02
CA LYS A 132 7.63 -14.38 -14.58
C LYS A 132 6.30 -13.64 -14.72
N MET A 133 5.88 -12.89 -13.72
CA MET A 133 4.64 -12.09 -13.77
C MET A 133 4.72 -10.97 -14.82
N CYS A 134 5.84 -10.27 -14.90
CA CYS A 134 6.07 -9.24 -15.94
C CYS A 134 6.00 -9.81 -17.34
N THR A 135 6.64 -10.96 -17.59
CA THR A 135 6.64 -11.62 -18.89
C THR A 135 5.24 -12.05 -19.29
N ALA A 136 4.46 -12.63 -18.37
CA ALA A 136 3.08 -13.02 -18.62
C ALA A 136 2.19 -11.80 -18.93
N ALA A 137 2.29 -10.72 -18.15
CA ALA A 137 1.54 -9.49 -18.38
C ALA A 137 1.92 -8.79 -19.70
N THR A 138 3.21 -8.80 -20.05
CA THR A 138 3.68 -8.24 -21.33
C THR A 138 3.14 -9.04 -22.51
N ALA A 139 3.13 -10.37 -22.42
CA ALA A 139 2.56 -11.23 -23.45
C ALA A 139 1.06 -10.99 -23.62
N SER A 140 0.32 -10.81 -22.52
CA SER A 140 -1.10 -10.45 -22.55
C SER A 140 -1.33 -9.07 -23.18
N SER A 141 -0.51 -8.07 -22.85
CA SER A 141 -0.58 -6.73 -23.44
C SER A 141 -0.36 -6.72 -24.94
N ASN A 142 0.50 -7.60 -25.47
CA ASN A 142 0.82 -7.68 -26.91
C ASN A 142 -0.25 -8.42 -27.71
N LYS A 143 -0.98 -9.35 -27.09
CA LYS A 143 -2.09 -10.08 -27.75
C LYS A 143 -3.31 -9.19 -27.97
N HIS A 144 -3.55 -8.24 -27.07
CA HIS A 144 -4.66 -7.31 -27.14
C HIS A 144 -4.17 -5.94 -27.64
N SER A 145 -4.11 -5.74 -28.95
CA SER A 145 -3.84 -4.41 -29.55
C SER A 145 -4.96 -3.40 -29.27
N SER A 146 -6.17 -3.87 -28.91
CA SER A 146 -7.29 -3.15 -28.31
C SER A 146 -7.45 -3.56 -26.84
N TYR A 147 -8.18 -2.77 -26.04
CA TYR A 147 -8.54 -3.12 -24.66
C TYR A 147 -9.15 -4.54 -24.62
N SER A 148 -8.78 -5.33 -23.58
CA SER A 148 -9.46 -6.60 -23.30
C SER A 148 -10.95 -6.34 -23.14
N ASP A 149 -11.80 -7.27 -23.64
CA ASP A 149 -13.26 -7.20 -23.42
C ASP A 149 -13.59 -7.26 -21.91
N ASN A 150 -12.68 -7.80 -21.10
CA ASN A 150 -12.77 -7.81 -19.64
C ASN A 150 -11.79 -6.79 -19.02
N PRO A 151 -12.27 -5.66 -18.45
CA PRO A 151 -11.42 -4.64 -17.86
C PRO A 151 -10.53 -5.17 -16.71
N ALA A 152 -10.93 -6.21 -15.98
CA ALA A 152 -10.15 -6.78 -14.88
C ALA A 152 -8.81 -7.37 -15.34
N GLU A 153 -8.71 -7.79 -16.60
CA GLU A 153 -7.51 -8.40 -17.18
C GLU A 153 -6.44 -7.37 -17.57
N GLU A 154 -6.76 -6.07 -17.54
CA GLU A 154 -5.84 -5.04 -18.02
C GLU A 154 -4.64 -4.87 -17.09
N PRO A 155 -3.39 -5.08 -17.56
CA PRO A 155 -2.17 -4.82 -16.83
C PRO A 155 -1.81 -3.32 -16.94
N VAL A 156 -2.50 -2.48 -16.17
CA VAL A 156 -2.50 -1.01 -16.32
C VAL A 156 -1.09 -0.42 -16.26
N VAL A 157 -0.29 -0.82 -15.27
CA VAL A 157 1.04 -0.22 -15.06
C VAL A 157 2.05 -0.75 -16.07
N VAL A 158 2.07 -2.06 -16.34
CA VAL A 158 2.95 -2.66 -17.36
C VAL A 158 2.68 -2.04 -18.74
N ARG A 159 1.40 -1.92 -19.13
CA ARG A 159 1.02 -1.29 -20.39
C ARG A 159 1.47 0.17 -20.48
N ALA A 160 1.30 0.93 -19.42
CA ALA A 160 1.76 2.32 -19.36
C ALA A 160 3.28 2.43 -19.46
N MET A 161 4.01 1.52 -18.80
CA MET A 161 5.47 1.48 -18.87
C MET A 161 5.97 1.16 -20.28
N LEU A 162 5.40 0.14 -20.93
CA LEU A 162 5.75 -0.24 -22.31
C LEU A 162 5.49 0.91 -23.30
N LYS A 163 4.33 1.59 -23.21
CA LYS A 163 4.03 2.77 -24.02
C LYS A 163 5.02 3.93 -23.75
N GLY A 164 5.38 4.13 -22.48
CA GLY A 164 6.38 5.13 -22.08
C GLY A 164 7.76 4.84 -22.67
N ILE A 165 8.22 3.60 -22.62
CA ILE A 165 9.51 3.14 -23.19
C ILE A 165 9.49 3.34 -24.72
N GLN A 166 8.43 2.92 -25.40
CA GLN A 166 8.30 3.10 -26.85
C GLN A 166 8.34 4.58 -27.26
N LYS A 167 7.66 5.45 -26.48
CA LYS A 167 7.70 6.89 -26.73
C LYS A 167 9.10 7.48 -26.54
N GLU A 168 9.85 7.01 -25.53
CA GLU A 168 11.22 7.48 -25.30
C GLU A 168 12.20 6.93 -26.35
N SER A 169 12.05 5.69 -26.81
CA SER A 169 12.91 5.11 -27.84
C SER A 169 12.83 5.85 -29.18
N ASN A 170 11.66 6.47 -29.45
CA ASN A 170 11.45 7.25 -30.69
C ASN A 170 12.03 8.69 -30.64
N LYS A 171 12.63 9.11 -29.52
CA LYS A 171 13.27 10.43 -29.38
C LYS A 171 14.75 10.34 -29.76
N GLU A 172 15.21 11.19 -30.68
CA GLU A 172 16.60 11.23 -31.18
C GLU A 172 17.63 11.52 -30.07
N GLN A 173 17.25 12.18 -28.97
CA GLN A 173 18.13 12.59 -27.87
C GLN A 173 17.63 12.09 -26.51
N SER A 174 17.09 10.89 -26.43
CA SER A 174 16.67 10.33 -25.14
C SER A 174 17.88 9.95 -24.29
N ILE A 175 17.92 10.45 -23.05
CA ILE A 175 18.92 10.04 -22.03
C ILE A 175 18.84 8.52 -21.76
N LEU A 176 17.71 7.90 -22.07
CA LEU A 176 17.46 6.47 -21.86
C LEU A 176 17.77 5.62 -23.10
N SER A 177 18.05 6.20 -24.26
CA SER A 177 18.22 5.48 -25.53
C SER A 177 19.25 4.34 -25.47
N CYS A 178 20.39 4.58 -24.83
CA CYS A 178 21.43 3.57 -24.66
C CYS A 178 21.07 2.45 -23.65
N ARG A 179 20.13 2.71 -22.73
CA ARG A 179 19.67 1.71 -21.75
C ARG A 179 18.47 0.92 -22.27
N ILE A 180 17.59 1.55 -23.04
CA ILE A 180 16.41 0.92 -23.65
C ILE A 180 16.82 -0.15 -24.64
N SER A 181 17.91 0.03 -25.41
CA SER A 181 18.35 -0.92 -26.42
C SER A 181 18.83 -2.27 -25.86
N ASN A 182 19.20 -2.31 -24.57
CA ASN A 182 19.84 -3.50 -24.01
C ASN A 182 18.93 -4.43 -23.19
N SER A 183 17.76 -3.99 -22.69
CA SER A 183 16.83 -4.87 -21.95
C SER A 183 15.56 -4.13 -21.48
N THR A 184 14.59 -3.97 -22.37
CA THR A 184 13.25 -3.43 -22.02
C THR A 184 12.55 -4.28 -20.95
N GLU A 185 12.65 -5.60 -21.03
CA GLU A 185 12.04 -6.51 -20.06
C GLU A 185 12.59 -6.31 -18.65
N LEU A 186 13.90 -6.18 -18.51
CA LEU A 186 14.55 -5.94 -17.21
C LEU A 186 14.14 -4.57 -16.64
N MET A 187 14.02 -3.54 -17.46
CA MET A 187 13.56 -2.21 -17.01
C MET A 187 12.13 -2.29 -16.47
N VAL A 188 11.22 -2.98 -17.18
CA VAL A 188 9.86 -3.17 -16.73
C VAL A 188 9.84 -3.98 -15.42
N ALA A 189 10.55 -5.09 -15.36
CA ALA A 189 10.58 -5.96 -14.19
C ALA A 189 11.10 -5.24 -12.95
N THR A 190 12.19 -4.46 -13.07
CA THR A 190 12.77 -3.71 -11.96
C THR A 190 11.78 -2.67 -11.41
N GLU A 191 11.13 -1.89 -12.28
CA GLU A 191 10.12 -0.91 -11.87
C GLU A 191 8.91 -1.58 -11.20
N MET A 192 8.46 -2.73 -11.73
CA MET A 192 7.33 -3.46 -11.17
C MET A 192 7.66 -4.05 -9.79
N LEU A 193 8.88 -4.59 -9.61
CA LEU A 193 9.31 -5.10 -8.30
C LEU A 193 9.41 -4.00 -7.25
N ASP A 194 9.91 -2.82 -7.61
CA ASP A 194 9.96 -1.66 -6.71
C ASP A 194 8.56 -1.22 -6.28
N ASN A 195 7.65 -1.08 -7.24
CA ASN A 195 6.25 -0.72 -6.95
C ASN A 195 5.54 -1.77 -6.10
N LEU A 196 5.83 -3.05 -6.32
CA LEU A 196 5.27 -4.16 -5.59
C LEU A 196 5.77 -4.19 -4.14
N ALA A 197 7.09 -4.07 -3.94
CA ALA A 197 7.69 -4.00 -2.61
C ALA A 197 7.12 -2.83 -1.79
N ALA A 198 6.95 -1.66 -2.44
CA ALA A 198 6.38 -0.48 -1.79
C ALA A 198 4.88 -0.62 -1.48
N GLY A 199 4.12 -1.27 -2.36
CA GLY A 199 2.65 -1.21 -2.34
C GLY A 199 1.98 -2.21 -1.38
N HIS A 200 2.62 -3.34 -1.04
CA HIS A 200 1.96 -4.34 -0.21
C HIS A 200 2.19 -4.12 1.29
N GLU A 201 3.42 -3.92 1.72
CA GLU A 201 3.75 -3.87 3.14
C GLU A 201 3.22 -2.60 3.81
N THR A 202 3.41 -1.43 3.20
CA THR A 202 3.01 -0.16 3.79
C THR A 202 1.51 -0.03 3.98
N SER A 203 0.72 -0.45 2.99
CA SER A 203 -0.73 -0.45 3.08
C SER A 203 -1.24 -1.49 4.07
N GLY A 204 -0.62 -2.68 4.12
CA GLY A 204 -0.96 -3.72 5.08
C GLY A 204 -0.71 -3.29 6.53
N ILE A 205 0.42 -2.64 6.81
CA ILE A 205 0.71 -2.04 8.14
C ILE A 205 -0.37 -1.01 8.50
N THR A 206 -0.67 -0.07 7.59
CA THR A 206 -1.66 0.97 7.86
C THR A 206 -3.04 0.38 8.13
N LEU A 207 -3.51 -0.58 7.33
CA LEU A 207 -4.79 -1.28 7.54
C LEU A 207 -4.82 -2.01 8.88
N THR A 208 -3.70 -2.59 9.31
CA THR A 208 -3.59 -3.25 10.61
C THR A 208 -3.87 -2.27 11.75
N TYR A 209 -3.23 -1.10 11.74
CA TYR A 209 -3.47 -0.10 12.77
C TYR A 209 -4.84 0.56 12.67
N VAL A 210 -5.38 0.76 11.46
CA VAL A 210 -6.77 1.24 11.29
C VAL A 210 -7.75 0.27 11.96
N THR A 211 -7.62 -1.01 11.68
CA THR A 211 -8.51 -2.03 12.24
C THR A 211 -8.29 -2.22 13.74
N TRP A 212 -7.06 -2.05 14.24
CA TRP A 212 -6.79 -2.05 15.67
C TRP A 212 -7.47 -0.90 16.39
N HIS A 213 -7.34 0.35 15.90
CA HIS A 213 -8.01 1.50 16.50
C HIS A 213 -9.55 1.38 16.45
N LEU A 214 -10.09 0.95 15.31
CA LEU A 214 -11.54 0.73 15.18
C LEU A 214 -12.03 -0.37 16.13
N SER A 215 -11.25 -1.44 16.35
CA SER A 215 -11.64 -2.55 17.22
C SER A 215 -11.70 -2.19 18.71
N GLN A 216 -11.16 -1.04 19.10
CA GLN A 216 -11.22 -0.51 20.47
C GLN A 216 -12.50 0.29 20.73
N ASP A 217 -13.21 0.75 19.69
CA ASP A 217 -14.38 1.63 19.81
C ASP A 217 -15.53 1.16 18.92
N LEU A 218 -16.48 0.44 19.53
CA LEU A 218 -17.67 -0.07 18.83
C LEU A 218 -18.61 1.06 18.39
N GLU A 219 -18.67 2.17 19.10
CA GLU A 219 -19.51 3.30 18.71
C GLU A 219 -18.94 3.99 17.47
N LEU A 220 -17.61 4.10 17.38
CA LEU A 220 -16.96 4.58 16.17
C LEU A 220 -17.19 3.64 14.98
N GLN A 221 -17.15 2.31 15.19
CA GLN A 221 -17.51 1.36 14.13
C GLN A 221 -18.94 1.54 13.63
N LYS A 222 -19.91 1.76 14.55
CA LYS A 222 -21.31 2.03 14.19
C LYS A 222 -21.45 3.34 13.42
N ALA A 223 -20.78 4.40 13.86
CA ALA A 223 -20.80 5.70 13.18
C ALA A 223 -20.18 5.57 11.77
N LEU A 224 -19.05 4.86 11.64
CA LEU A 224 -18.43 4.60 10.35
C LEU A 224 -19.36 3.78 9.44
N ARG A 225 -20.00 2.73 9.95
CA ARG A 225 -20.96 1.94 9.19
C ARG A 225 -22.14 2.80 8.70
N ALA A 226 -22.66 3.69 9.55
CA ALA A 226 -23.74 4.59 9.15
C ALA A 226 -23.31 5.50 7.98
N GLU A 227 -22.08 6.02 8.00
CA GLU A 227 -21.52 6.78 6.87
C GLU A 227 -21.37 5.90 5.62
N LEU A 228 -20.82 4.68 5.75
CA LEU A 228 -20.61 3.77 4.63
C LEU A 228 -21.91 3.32 3.95
N LEU A 229 -23.00 3.22 4.69
CA LEU A 229 -24.32 2.89 4.16
C LEU A 229 -24.94 4.03 3.34
N THR A 230 -24.39 5.24 3.34
CA THR A 230 -24.81 6.35 2.46
C THR A 230 -24.29 6.20 1.02
N LEU A 231 -23.35 5.27 0.78
CA LEU A 231 -22.88 4.96 -0.57
C LEU A 231 -23.98 4.31 -1.41
N ASP A 232 -23.97 4.58 -2.71
CA ASP A 232 -24.92 4.00 -3.66
C ASP A 232 -24.14 3.37 -4.85
N PRO A 233 -24.18 2.01 -4.98
CA PRO A 233 -24.65 1.05 -3.99
C PRO A 233 -23.70 0.95 -2.77
N PRO A 234 -24.20 0.57 -1.58
CA PRO A 234 -23.33 0.25 -0.45
C PRO A 234 -22.58 -1.08 -0.69
N LEU A 235 -21.39 -1.22 -0.10
CA LEU A 235 -20.54 -2.41 -0.26
C LEU A 235 -21.04 -3.62 0.57
N LYS A 236 -22.34 -3.94 0.44
CA LYS A 236 -22.95 -5.09 1.12
C LYS A 236 -22.52 -6.41 0.47
N TYR A 237 -22.34 -7.44 1.29
CA TYR A 237 -21.97 -8.78 0.89
C TYR A 237 -23.02 -9.80 1.34
N SER A 238 -23.53 -10.56 0.38
CA SER A 238 -24.37 -11.72 0.61
C SER A 238 -23.81 -12.89 -0.19
N PRO A 239 -23.44 -14.02 0.44
CA PRO A 239 -22.95 -15.21 -0.27
C PRO A 239 -23.90 -15.70 -1.36
N GLU A 240 -25.21 -15.51 -1.17
CA GLU A 240 -26.24 -15.96 -2.13
C GLU A 240 -26.21 -15.16 -3.44
N GLN A 241 -25.67 -13.95 -3.41
CA GLN A 241 -25.54 -13.07 -4.57
C GLN A 241 -24.28 -13.38 -5.40
N ILE A 242 -23.29 -14.04 -4.81
CA ILE A 242 -22.03 -14.39 -5.46
C ILE A 242 -22.13 -15.80 -6.00
N LYS A 243 -22.68 -15.95 -7.23
CA LYS A 243 -22.78 -17.24 -7.93
C LYS A 243 -21.79 -17.30 -9.06
N GLU A 244 -21.21 -18.47 -9.29
CA GLU A 244 -20.31 -18.69 -10.42
C GLU A 244 -20.99 -18.30 -11.74
N GLY A 245 -20.31 -17.46 -12.52
CA GLY A 245 -20.81 -16.96 -13.81
C GLY A 245 -21.85 -15.83 -13.72
N SER A 246 -22.22 -15.36 -12.51
CA SER A 246 -23.08 -14.18 -12.35
C SER A 246 -22.24 -12.90 -12.24
N PRO A 247 -22.75 -11.74 -12.69
CA PRO A 247 -22.09 -10.47 -12.45
C PRO A 247 -21.90 -10.22 -10.96
N LEU A 248 -20.72 -9.71 -10.57
CA LEU A 248 -20.46 -9.27 -9.20
C LEU A 248 -21.27 -8.00 -8.87
N PRO A 249 -21.58 -7.76 -7.60
CA PRO A 249 -22.22 -6.51 -7.17
C PRO A 249 -21.39 -5.29 -7.56
N ASP A 250 -22.05 -4.22 -8.01
CA ASP A 250 -21.38 -2.98 -8.39
C ASP A 250 -20.68 -2.32 -7.20
N LEU A 251 -19.56 -1.66 -7.47
CA LEU A 251 -18.92 -0.78 -6.49
C LEU A 251 -19.60 0.60 -6.52
N PRO A 252 -19.61 1.31 -5.38
CA PRO A 252 -20.01 2.71 -5.36
C PRO A 252 -19.07 3.56 -6.20
N ASN A 253 -19.54 4.75 -6.56
CA ASN A 253 -18.67 5.70 -7.24
C ASN A 253 -17.42 5.98 -6.39
N LEU A 254 -16.23 5.71 -6.95
CA LEU A 254 -14.95 5.81 -6.22
C LEU A 254 -14.64 7.24 -5.74
N LYS A 255 -15.16 8.26 -6.43
CA LYS A 255 -15.05 9.66 -5.99
C LYS A 255 -15.91 9.92 -4.75
N THR A 256 -17.12 9.36 -4.70
CA THR A 256 -18.00 9.46 -3.52
C THR A 256 -17.37 8.75 -2.32
N LEU A 257 -16.89 7.52 -2.50
CA LEU A 257 -16.15 6.79 -1.47
C LEU A 257 -14.96 7.61 -0.94
N ASP A 258 -14.19 8.21 -1.84
CA ASP A 258 -13.02 8.99 -1.46
C ASP A 258 -13.37 10.27 -0.68
N SER A 259 -14.59 10.79 -0.82
CA SER A 259 -15.06 12.00 -0.16
C SER A 259 -15.70 11.77 1.22
N LEU A 260 -15.88 10.53 1.67
CA LEU A 260 -16.47 10.22 2.97
C LEU A 260 -15.61 10.78 4.11
N PRO A 261 -16.17 11.68 4.94
CA PRO A 261 -15.37 12.41 5.91
C PRO A 261 -14.85 11.54 7.06
N LEU A 262 -15.67 10.69 7.66
CA LEU A 262 -15.27 9.86 8.80
C LEU A 262 -14.26 8.78 8.37
N LEU A 263 -14.51 8.12 7.23
CA LEU A 263 -13.57 7.16 6.65
C LEU A 263 -12.21 7.82 6.37
N HIS A 264 -12.22 9.04 5.84
CA HIS A 264 -10.98 9.78 5.59
C HIS A 264 -10.28 10.17 6.89
N ALA A 265 -11.03 10.60 7.91
CA ALA A 265 -10.52 11.01 9.21
C ALA A 265 -9.81 9.86 9.94
N VAL A 266 -10.44 8.69 9.99
CA VAL A 266 -9.88 7.47 10.61
C VAL A 266 -8.57 7.06 9.93
N LEU A 267 -8.53 7.04 8.60
CA LEU A 267 -7.31 6.72 7.84
C LEU A 267 -6.22 7.75 8.05
N SER A 268 -6.55 9.05 8.01
CA SER A 268 -5.56 10.13 8.14
C SER A 268 -4.94 10.16 9.53
N GLU A 269 -5.74 9.96 10.59
CA GLU A 269 -5.20 9.92 11.95
C GLU A 269 -4.31 8.69 12.17
N THR A 270 -4.69 7.54 11.62
CA THR A 270 -3.83 6.36 11.68
C THR A 270 -2.52 6.58 10.91
N LEU A 271 -2.58 7.17 9.73
CA LEU A 271 -1.37 7.54 8.97
C LEU A 271 -0.51 8.58 9.71
N ARG A 272 -1.10 9.45 10.52
CA ARG A 272 -0.36 10.40 11.34
C ARG A 272 0.38 9.70 12.49
N LEU A 273 -0.34 8.94 13.29
CA LEU A 273 0.20 8.35 14.51
C LEU A 273 1.03 7.10 14.23
N ASN A 274 0.55 6.24 13.33
CA ASN A 274 1.14 4.95 12.98
C ASN A 274 1.63 4.92 11.52
N ALA A 275 2.36 5.95 11.08
CA ALA A 275 2.92 5.96 9.73
C ALA A 275 3.72 4.67 9.44
N ALA A 276 3.46 4.02 8.31
CA ALA A 276 4.16 2.78 7.94
C ALA A 276 5.65 2.98 7.68
N ILE A 277 6.06 4.19 7.26
CA ILE A 277 7.47 4.61 7.12
C ILE A 277 7.66 5.88 7.94
N PRO A 278 7.87 5.78 9.27
CA PRO A 278 7.96 6.95 10.14
C PRO A 278 9.32 7.62 10.09
N GLY A 279 10.34 6.93 9.59
CA GLY A 279 11.75 7.32 9.64
C GLY A 279 12.16 8.47 8.73
N SER A 280 13.44 8.61 8.56
CA SER A 280 14.07 9.70 7.82
C SER A 280 13.76 9.67 6.33
N SER A 281 13.38 10.82 5.77
CA SER A 281 13.29 11.07 4.32
C SER A 281 14.53 11.85 3.86
N PRO A 282 15.62 11.19 3.43
CA PRO A 282 16.88 11.87 3.14
C PRO A 282 16.83 12.66 1.83
N ARG A 283 17.54 13.80 1.84
CA ARG A 283 17.82 14.63 0.66
C ARG A 283 19.29 15.02 0.70
N VAL A 284 19.81 15.42 -0.45
CA VAL A 284 21.16 15.98 -0.55
C VAL A 284 21.05 17.45 -0.97
N THR A 285 21.75 18.32 -0.28
CA THR A 285 21.75 19.76 -0.56
C THR A 285 22.36 20.05 -1.92
N PRO A 286 21.80 21.00 -2.70
CA PRO A 286 22.35 21.38 -4.00
C PRO A 286 23.67 22.15 -3.87
N TYR A 287 24.53 22.05 -4.87
CA TYR A 287 25.75 22.87 -4.97
C TYR A 287 25.46 24.28 -5.49
N PRO A 288 26.24 25.31 -5.06
CA PRO A 288 27.33 25.24 -4.07
C PRO A 288 26.87 25.16 -2.62
N SER A 289 25.72 25.74 -2.28
CA SER A 289 25.07 25.73 -0.96
C SER A 289 23.59 26.03 -1.08
N CYS A 290 22.84 25.86 0.01
CA CYS A 290 21.45 26.29 0.14
C CYS A 290 21.16 26.82 1.53
N ASN A 291 20.18 27.71 1.66
CA ASN A 291 19.69 28.17 2.95
C ASN A 291 18.59 27.19 3.44
N LEU A 292 18.80 26.61 4.63
CA LEU A 292 17.81 25.80 5.34
C LEU A 292 17.47 26.47 6.66
N VAL A 293 16.28 27.06 6.73
CA VAL A 293 15.74 27.70 7.94
C VAL A 293 16.73 28.73 8.55
N GLY A 294 17.36 29.57 7.71
CA GLY A 294 18.30 30.58 8.14
C GLY A 294 19.78 30.14 8.20
N TYR A 295 20.04 28.82 8.06
CA TYR A 295 21.41 28.29 8.04
C TYR A 295 21.89 28.06 6.61
N GLU A 296 23.10 28.55 6.29
CA GLU A 296 23.76 28.23 5.04
C GLU A 296 24.42 26.85 5.12
N VAL A 297 23.90 25.91 4.34
CA VAL A 297 24.39 24.51 4.31
C VAL A 297 25.14 24.26 3.03
N PRO A 298 26.40 23.77 3.06
CA PRO A 298 27.16 23.43 1.86
C PRO A 298 26.47 22.39 1.00
N GLY A 299 26.77 22.40 -0.30
CA GLY A 299 26.31 21.38 -1.23
C GLY A 299 26.85 19.98 -0.91
N GLY A 300 26.06 18.93 -1.17
CA GLY A 300 26.44 17.55 -0.93
C GLY A 300 26.21 17.04 0.51
N VAL A 301 25.66 17.87 1.38
CA VAL A 301 25.30 17.44 2.76
C VAL A 301 23.98 16.67 2.72
N ARG A 302 23.95 15.48 3.38
CA ARG A 302 22.72 14.73 3.56
C ARG A 302 21.91 15.35 4.71
N VAL A 303 20.71 15.82 4.39
CA VAL A 303 19.72 16.33 5.34
C VAL A 303 18.49 15.44 5.33
N CYS A 304 17.76 15.38 6.43
CA CYS A 304 16.57 14.54 6.50
C CYS A 304 15.48 15.18 7.38
N SER A 305 14.25 14.81 7.09
CA SER A 305 13.07 15.05 7.91
C SER A 305 12.39 13.71 8.18
N SER A 306 11.75 13.57 9.32
CA SER A 306 11.11 12.34 9.76
C SER A 306 9.60 12.56 9.93
N ALA A 307 8.79 11.73 9.33
CA ALA A 307 7.35 11.76 9.52
C ALA A 307 6.98 11.61 11.00
N TRP A 308 7.70 10.74 11.71
CA TRP A 308 7.47 10.51 13.16
C TRP A 308 7.55 11.80 13.98
N THR A 309 8.59 12.63 13.76
CA THR A 309 8.75 13.91 14.48
C THR A 309 7.77 14.99 14.02
N LEU A 310 7.52 15.06 12.70
CA LEU A 310 6.59 16.03 12.14
C LEU A 310 5.17 15.80 12.65
N HIS A 311 4.73 14.54 12.66
CA HIS A 311 3.38 14.14 13.05
C HIS A 311 3.13 14.24 14.57
N ARG A 312 4.18 14.40 15.37
CA ARG A 312 4.13 14.55 16.84
C ARG A 312 4.48 15.93 17.34
N ASN A 313 4.50 16.91 16.43
CA ASN A 313 4.71 18.30 16.84
C ASN A 313 3.49 18.83 17.63
N GLY A 314 3.68 19.11 18.92
CA GLY A 314 2.63 19.61 19.82
C GLY A 314 2.09 21.00 19.46
N ASP A 315 2.86 21.81 18.71
CA ASP A 315 2.40 23.11 18.21
C ASP A 315 1.37 22.99 17.10
N VAL A 316 1.28 21.80 16.45
CA VAL A 316 0.39 21.52 15.32
C VAL A 316 -0.72 20.55 15.71
N TYR A 317 -0.36 19.51 16.47
CA TYR A 317 -1.27 18.47 16.91
C TYR A 317 -1.41 18.52 18.43
N ASN A 318 -2.57 18.97 18.94
CA ASN A 318 -2.85 18.90 20.37
C ASN A 318 -2.82 17.43 20.83
N GLU A 319 -2.22 17.11 21.99
CA GLU A 319 -2.05 15.74 22.48
C GLU A 319 -1.55 14.78 21.39
N PRO A 320 -0.33 15.01 20.85
CA PRO A 320 0.12 14.40 19.59
C PRO A 320 0.30 12.87 19.68
N GLU A 321 0.40 12.30 20.89
CA GLU A 321 0.49 10.86 21.11
C GLU A 321 -0.88 10.16 21.23
N VAL A 322 -1.97 10.92 21.28
CA VAL A 322 -3.33 10.39 21.32
C VAL A 322 -3.85 10.23 19.90
N TRP A 323 -4.39 9.04 19.58
CA TRP A 323 -5.12 8.82 18.35
C TRP A 323 -6.51 9.45 18.47
N ASP A 324 -6.77 10.46 17.65
CA ASP A 324 -8.01 11.23 17.65
C ASP A 324 -8.42 11.60 16.23
N HIS A 325 -9.33 10.83 15.66
CA HIS A 325 -9.81 11.02 14.29
C HIS A 325 -10.58 12.35 14.12
N THR A 326 -11.08 12.94 15.21
CA THR A 326 -11.87 14.19 15.13
C THR A 326 -11.05 15.38 14.63
N ARG A 327 -9.71 15.31 14.73
CA ARG A 327 -8.78 16.31 14.17
C ARG A 327 -8.98 16.54 12.67
N TRP A 328 -9.57 15.59 11.98
CA TRP A 328 -9.75 15.58 10.53
C TRP A 328 -11.19 15.85 10.11
N LEU A 329 -12.13 16.03 11.06
CA LEU A 329 -13.53 16.34 10.81
C LEU A 329 -13.76 17.86 10.74
N ASP A 330 -14.85 18.28 10.04
CA ASP A 330 -15.22 19.70 9.95
C ASP A 330 -15.65 20.22 11.33
N GLY A 331 -15.15 21.40 11.67
CA GLY A 331 -15.34 22.07 12.97
C GLY A 331 -14.01 22.48 13.59
N ASP A 332 -12.97 21.68 13.49
CA ASP A 332 -11.64 21.92 14.10
C ASP A 332 -10.50 22.05 13.07
N GLY A 333 -10.74 22.60 11.88
CA GLY A 333 -9.62 23.01 11.03
C GLY A 333 -9.52 22.39 9.64
N ARG A 334 -10.62 21.85 9.04
CA ARG A 334 -10.63 21.51 7.61
C ARG A 334 -10.66 22.71 6.68
N SER A 335 -11.09 23.85 7.18
CA SER A 335 -11.13 25.11 6.42
C SER A 335 -10.36 26.18 7.18
N GLY A 336 -9.43 26.84 6.53
CA GLY A 336 -8.69 27.95 7.08
C GLY A 336 -7.18 27.73 7.22
N GLU A 337 -6.52 28.63 7.93
CA GLU A 337 -5.06 28.66 8.10
C GLU A 337 -4.55 27.45 8.90
N ALA A 338 -5.29 27.01 9.93
CA ALA A 338 -4.91 25.87 10.76
C ALA A 338 -4.85 24.54 9.98
N ALA A 339 -5.81 24.30 9.09
CA ALA A 339 -5.77 23.12 8.21
C ALA A 339 -4.59 23.15 7.26
N LYS A 340 -4.34 24.32 6.64
CA LYS A 340 -3.18 24.51 5.75
C LYS A 340 -1.86 24.32 6.48
N GLU A 341 -1.79 24.78 7.73
CA GLU A 341 -0.59 24.59 8.56
C GLU A 341 -0.41 23.09 8.88
N ARG A 342 -1.44 22.42 9.37
CA ARG A 342 -1.41 20.97 9.64
C ARG A 342 -0.95 20.18 8.40
N ASP A 343 -1.46 20.49 7.22
CA ASP A 343 -1.12 19.79 5.97
C ASP A 343 0.36 19.91 5.60
N LYS A 344 1.04 20.98 6.00
CA LYS A 344 2.49 21.13 5.82
C LYS A 344 3.30 20.14 6.67
N TRP A 345 2.74 19.72 7.79
CA TRP A 345 3.39 18.79 8.74
C TRP A 345 2.95 17.35 8.55
N PHE A 346 1.93 17.09 7.71
CA PHE A 346 1.39 15.77 7.45
C PHE A 346 2.09 15.10 6.28
N TRP A 347 3.11 14.28 6.58
CA TRP A 347 3.99 13.65 5.60
C TRP A 347 3.92 12.10 5.58
N PRO A 348 2.75 11.45 5.64
CA PRO A 348 2.67 9.99 5.61
C PRO A 348 3.16 9.39 4.29
N PHE A 349 3.14 10.19 3.22
CA PHE A 349 3.60 9.85 1.87
C PHE A 349 4.83 10.66 1.46
N SER A 350 5.59 11.22 2.42
CA SER A 350 6.68 12.16 2.17
C SER A 350 6.19 13.44 1.45
N SER A 351 7.10 14.25 0.93
CA SER A 351 6.76 15.53 0.28
C SER A 351 7.75 15.89 -0.84
N GLY A 352 7.31 16.83 -1.71
CA GLY A 352 8.12 17.36 -2.81
C GLY A 352 8.33 16.37 -3.95
N GLY A 353 9.41 16.52 -4.70
CA GLY A 353 9.70 15.74 -5.90
C GLY A 353 9.97 14.25 -5.69
N ARG A 354 10.02 13.80 -4.42
CA ARG A 354 10.18 12.40 -4.03
C ARG A 354 8.99 11.90 -3.21
N MET A 355 7.86 12.58 -3.29
CA MET A 355 6.61 12.12 -2.69
C MET A 355 6.21 10.75 -3.27
N CYS A 356 5.55 9.92 -2.47
CA CYS A 356 5.07 8.61 -2.89
C CYS A 356 4.20 8.71 -4.14
N ILE A 357 4.59 8.00 -5.19
CA ILE A 357 3.85 7.96 -6.46
C ILE A 357 2.50 7.25 -6.29
N GLY A 358 2.44 6.26 -5.40
CA GLY A 358 1.28 5.42 -5.13
C GLY A 358 0.31 5.97 -4.08
N ASN A 359 0.47 7.20 -3.60
CA ASN A 359 -0.34 7.76 -2.50
C ASN A 359 -1.86 7.67 -2.75
N ASN A 360 -2.33 8.04 -3.94
CA ASN A 360 -3.75 7.96 -4.29
C ASN A 360 -4.23 6.51 -4.41
N PHE A 361 -3.39 5.62 -4.95
CA PHE A 361 -3.70 4.20 -5.05
C PHE A 361 -3.79 3.56 -3.67
N ALA A 362 -2.83 3.82 -2.79
CA ALA A 362 -2.83 3.34 -1.41
C ALA A 362 -4.09 3.81 -0.65
N MET A 363 -4.42 5.11 -0.74
CA MET A 363 -5.64 5.64 -0.11
C MET A 363 -6.90 4.99 -0.65
N LEU A 364 -7.01 4.78 -1.96
CA LEU A 364 -8.18 4.15 -2.58
C LEU A 364 -8.35 2.71 -2.13
N GLN A 365 -7.28 1.89 -2.20
CA GLN A 365 -7.35 0.49 -1.79
C GLN A 365 -7.66 0.34 -0.30
N MET A 366 -7.08 1.17 0.57
CA MET A 366 -7.37 1.14 2.01
C MET A 366 -8.81 1.56 2.30
N LYS A 367 -9.32 2.60 1.64
CA LYS A 367 -10.73 3.00 1.76
C LYS A 367 -11.69 1.90 1.32
N LEU A 368 -11.42 1.23 0.21
CA LEU A 368 -12.22 0.09 -0.25
C LEU A 368 -12.18 -1.08 0.74
N ALA A 369 -11.01 -1.42 1.27
CA ALA A 369 -10.84 -2.49 2.24
C ALA A 369 -11.63 -2.21 3.54
N ILE A 370 -11.49 -1.00 4.10
CA ILE A 370 -12.21 -0.61 5.32
C ILE A 370 -13.72 -0.49 5.07
N ALA A 371 -14.10 0.12 3.95
CA ALA A 371 -15.51 0.27 3.62
C ALA A 371 -16.20 -1.09 3.43
N SER A 372 -15.61 -2.01 2.69
CA SER A 372 -16.17 -3.35 2.51
C SER A 372 -16.21 -4.15 3.81
N THR A 373 -15.20 -4.02 4.66
CA THR A 373 -15.15 -4.71 5.95
C THR A 373 -16.23 -4.18 6.91
N TYR A 374 -16.25 -2.87 7.19
CA TYR A 374 -17.13 -2.31 8.22
C TYR A 374 -18.58 -2.04 7.75
N THR A 375 -18.85 -2.19 6.46
CA THR A 375 -20.25 -2.30 5.98
C THR A 375 -20.87 -3.63 6.42
N ASN A 376 -20.08 -4.71 6.54
CA ASN A 376 -20.56 -6.08 6.71
C ASN A 376 -20.23 -6.69 8.08
N PHE A 377 -19.19 -6.21 8.75
CA PHE A 377 -18.70 -6.81 9.99
C PHE A 377 -18.38 -5.77 11.05
N THR A 378 -18.48 -6.18 12.30
CA THR A 378 -17.80 -5.56 13.44
C THR A 378 -16.54 -6.34 13.77
N SER A 379 -15.55 -5.66 14.38
CA SER A 379 -14.29 -6.29 14.77
C SER A 379 -14.00 -6.12 16.26
N HIS A 380 -13.38 -7.14 16.87
CA HIS A 380 -13.01 -7.18 18.28
C HIS A 380 -11.59 -7.70 18.43
N ILE A 381 -10.81 -7.11 19.34
CA ILE A 381 -9.45 -7.57 19.63
C ILE A 381 -9.52 -8.91 20.37
N VAL A 382 -8.78 -9.90 19.87
CA VAL A 382 -8.53 -11.18 20.53
C VAL A 382 -7.13 -11.19 21.14
N CYS A 383 -6.13 -10.69 20.39
CA CYS A 383 -4.76 -10.56 20.87
C CYS A 383 -4.05 -9.44 20.09
N ASP A 384 -3.53 -8.48 20.81
CA ASP A 384 -2.72 -7.37 20.31
C ASP A 384 -1.35 -7.27 21.02
N ASP A 385 -0.87 -8.39 21.55
CA ASP A 385 0.45 -8.47 22.17
C ASP A 385 1.54 -8.04 21.20
N GLY A 386 2.30 -7.01 21.57
CA GLY A 386 3.36 -6.44 20.74
C GLY A 386 2.83 -5.58 19.59
N ILE A 387 1.69 -4.90 19.80
CA ILE A 387 1.09 -3.99 18.80
C ILE A 387 1.94 -2.72 18.57
N GLU A 388 2.85 -2.38 19.48
CA GLU A 388 3.71 -1.21 19.32
C GLU A 388 4.51 -1.33 18.03
N GLN A 389 4.71 -0.20 17.35
CA GLN A 389 5.51 -0.19 16.12
C GLN A 389 6.97 -0.57 16.40
N GLU A 390 7.53 -1.40 15.55
CA GLU A 390 8.97 -1.67 15.55
C GLU A 390 9.76 -0.45 15.06
N ASP A 391 11.02 -0.35 15.51
CA ASP A 391 11.96 0.66 15.02
C ASP A 391 12.67 0.11 13.77
N GLY A 392 12.02 0.27 12.62
CA GLY A 392 12.47 -0.23 11.33
C GLY A 392 12.23 0.76 10.20
N TYR A 393 12.70 0.43 9.00
CA TYR A 393 12.40 1.20 7.80
C TYR A 393 10.88 1.23 7.55
N THR A 394 10.25 0.07 7.58
CA THR A 394 8.81 -0.10 7.69
C THR A 394 8.49 -0.49 9.14
N ALA A 395 7.54 0.17 9.75
CA ALA A 395 7.24 0.06 11.18
C ALA A 395 5.98 -0.79 11.41
N SER A 396 6.12 -2.11 11.26
CA SER A 396 5.07 -3.09 11.58
C SER A 396 4.92 -3.28 13.10
N PRO A 397 3.86 -3.96 13.58
CA PRO A 397 3.78 -4.38 14.97
C PRO A 397 4.97 -5.26 15.37
N LYS A 398 5.58 -4.99 16.52
CA LYS A 398 6.70 -5.78 17.06
C LYS A 398 6.37 -7.26 17.21
N GLY A 399 5.12 -7.57 17.55
CA GLY A 399 4.63 -8.94 17.67
C GLY A 399 4.39 -9.64 16.33
N ASN A 400 4.57 -8.95 15.19
CA ASN A 400 4.31 -9.45 13.84
C ASN A 400 2.93 -10.08 13.66
N LYS A 401 1.93 -9.63 14.42
CA LYS A 401 0.54 -10.12 14.39
C LYS A 401 -0.42 -9.12 14.98
N LEU A 402 -1.68 -9.23 14.58
CA LEU A 402 -2.83 -8.69 15.28
C LEU A 402 -3.99 -9.66 15.06
N ILE A 403 -4.52 -10.25 16.12
CA ILE A 403 -5.63 -11.21 16.03
C ILE A 403 -6.93 -10.47 16.32
N LEU A 404 -7.79 -10.40 15.32
CA LEU A 404 -9.13 -9.84 15.44
C LEU A 404 -10.18 -10.93 15.20
N ARG A 405 -11.32 -10.80 15.88
CA ARG A 405 -12.54 -11.54 15.63
C ARG A 405 -13.51 -10.64 14.90
N PHE A 406 -14.06 -11.14 13.81
CA PHE A 406 -15.13 -10.47 13.08
C PHE A 406 -16.48 -11.11 13.41
N GLU A 407 -17.50 -10.26 13.44
CA GLU A 407 -18.89 -10.67 13.62
C GLU A 407 -19.75 -9.98 12.57
N ASP A 408 -20.72 -10.72 12.04
CA ASP A 408 -21.70 -10.13 11.14
C ASP A 408 -22.41 -8.98 11.85
N VAL A 409 -22.62 -7.89 11.14
CA VAL A 409 -23.48 -6.82 11.64
C VAL A 409 -24.93 -7.29 11.60
N GLU A 410 -25.68 -7.04 12.67
CA GLU A 410 -27.13 -7.22 12.68
C GLU A 410 -27.77 -6.22 11.72
N GLU A 411 -28.78 -6.67 10.95
CA GLU A 411 -29.51 -5.86 9.99
C GLU A 411 -30.31 -4.71 10.63
#